data_1c898f7dcef43bfdd40abdccc0877cd1
#
_entry.id   1c898f7dcef43bfdd40abdccc0877cd1
#
_cell.length_a   1.000
_cell.length_b   1.000
_cell.length_c   1.000
_cell.angle_alpha   90.00
_cell.angle_beta   90.00
_cell.angle_gamma   90.00
#
_symmetry.space_group_name_H-M   'P 1'
#
loop_
_entity.id
_entity.type
_entity.pdbx_description
1 polymer ?
#
loop_
_entity_poly.entity_id
_entity_poly.type
_entity_poly.pdbx_seq_one_letter_code
_entity_poly.pdbx_strand_id
1 'polypeptide(L)'
;MKLRGCSVLHALLLVSLTENLLLVGASESGIVGGRVAKPHSRPYMASLQLHGQHVCGGILIRDDYVLTAAHCKIKSLALTVVLGAHDISKKEKTQQRLAVQNYRKHDDYTGGRENDIMLLKLKTKAQLDKYVRTISLPKENKETQANVRCDVAGWGHTGVDEPISNVLKEATEETQFKAECKHIWDKYFNSTQMICTKFTKKTGGICQGDSGGPLVCNGKPVALTAFTKEDDCDNPEFPHVFIKINFFLSWIKEVMKK
;
A
#
# COMPACT_ATOMS: atom_id res chain seq x y z
N MET A 1 48.31 -14.62 -78.80
CA MET A 1 48.91 -14.45 -77.46
C MET A 1 47.73 -14.42 -76.41
N LYS A 2 47.67 -15.44 -75.58
CA LYS A 2 46.55 -15.68 -74.66
C LYS A 2 46.75 -14.91 -73.35
N LEU A 3 45.81 -14.14 -72.96
CA LEU A 3 45.70 -13.61 -71.57
C LEU A 3 44.54 -14.24 -70.85
N ARG A 4 44.92 -14.90 -69.77
CA ARG A 4 43.95 -15.64 -68.86
C ARG A 4 43.27 -14.65 -67.92
N GLY A 5 41.97 -14.75 -67.88
CA GLY A 5 41.12 -14.06 -66.85
C GLY A 5 41.32 -14.66 -65.48
N CYS A 6 41.46 -13.80 -64.50
CA CYS A 6 41.39 -14.18 -63.08
C CYS A 6 40.04 -13.83 -62.54
N SER A 7 39.32 -14.85 -62.17
CA SER A 7 37.93 -14.77 -61.56
C SER A 7 38.11 -14.54 -60.08
N VAL A 8 37.69 -13.36 -59.58
CA VAL A 8 37.66 -13.09 -58.15
C VAL A 8 36.29 -13.40 -57.62
N LEU A 9 36.20 -14.49 -56.86
CA LEU A 9 35.00 -14.85 -56.09
C LEU A 9 34.86 -13.86 -54.92
N HIS A 10 33.82 -13.05 -54.97
CA HIS A 10 33.39 -12.26 -53.81
C HIS A 10 32.52 -13.16 -52.91
N ALA A 11 33.07 -13.61 -51.79
CA ALA A 11 32.30 -14.22 -50.72
C ALA A 11 31.59 -13.12 -49.95
N LEU A 12 30.27 -13.03 -50.12
CA LEU A 12 29.40 -12.21 -49.32
C LEU A 12 29.24 -12.87 -47.92
N LEU A 13 29.95 -12.35 -46.92
CA LEU A 13 29.72 -12.66 -45.54
C LEU A 13 28.39 -11.98 -45.10
N LEU A 14 27.31 -12.73 -45.04
CA LEU A 14 26.08 -12.32 -44.34
C LEU A 14 26.35 -12.39 -42.83
N VAL A 15 26.70 -11.27 -42.23
CA VAL A 15 26.67 -11.11 -40.77
C VAL A 15 25.23 -10.93 -40.37
N SER A 16 24.62 -11.99 -39.86
CA SER A 16 23.33 -11.90 -39.20
C SER A 16 23.52 -11.18 -37.86
N LEU A 17 23.19 -9.89 -37.80
CA LEU A 17 22.97 -9.20 -36.54
C LEU A 17 21.68 -9.76 -35.92
N THR A 18 21.81 -10.70 -35.02
CA THR A 18 20.75 -11.01 -34.06
C THR A 18 20.72 -9.85 -33.06
N GLU A 19 19.86 -8.88 -33.32
CA GLU A 19 19.47 -7.91 -32.31
C GLU A 19 18.83 -8.69 -31.16
N ASN A 20 19.61 -8.90 -30.08
CA ASN A 20 19.07 -9.23 -28.79
C ASN A 20 18.27 -8.01 -28.32
N LEU A 21 17.00 -7.98 -28.67
CA LEU A 21 16.00 -7.09 -28.09
C LEU A 21 15.88 -7.50 -26.62
N LEU A 22 16.74 -6.95 -25.77
CA LEU A 22 16.53 -6.93 -24.33
C LEU A 22 15.22 -6.18 -24.15
N LEU A 23 14.13 -6.93 -23.99
CA LEU A 23 12.91 -6.44 -23.36
C LEU A 23 13.32 -6.00 -21.95
N VAL A 24 13.75 -4.74 -21.84
CA VAL A 24 13.73 -4.03 -20.58
C VAL A 24 12.25 -3.95 -20.24
N GLY A 25 11.79 -4.95 -19.51
CA GLY A 25 10.47 -4.90 -18.90
C GLY A 25 10.41 -3.62 -18.09
N ALA A 26 9.60 -2.67 -18.55
CA ALA A 26 9.27 -1.50 -17.78
C ALA A 26 8.83 -2.02 -16.40
N SER A 27 9.62 -1.77 -15.38
CA SER A 27 9.25 -2.02 -14.00
C SER A 27 8.10 -1.07 -13.70
N GLU A 28 6.87 -1.55 -13.87
CA GLU A 28 5.70 -0.84 -13.34
C GLU A 28 5.79 -0.88 -11.81
N SER A 29 6.47 0.13 -11.28
CA SER A 29 6.61 0.31 -9.84
C SER A 29 5.38 1.00 -9.30
N GLY A 30 4.59 0.33 -8.52
CA GLY A 30 3.61 0.92 -7.60
C GLY A 30 3.94 0.45 -6.19
N ILE A 31 3.57 1.20 -5.15
CA ILE A 31 4.40 1.18 -3.95
C ILE A 31 5.85 1.33 -4.40
N VAL A 32 6.52 2.42 -4.14
CA VAL A 32 7.84 2.73 -4.72
C VAL A 32 8.76 1.51 -4.67
N GLY A 33 9.27 1.06 -5.82
CA GLY A 33 10.14 -0.12 -5.89
C GLY A 33 9.49 -1.46 -5.53
N GLY A 34 8.17 -1.50 -5.31
CA GLY A 34 7.43 -2.73 -5.00
C GLY A 34 7.18 -3.61 -6.22
N ARG A 35 6.55 -4.74 -6.00
CA ARG A 35 6.13 -5.67 -7.05
C ARG A 35 4.61 -5.76 -7.14
N VAL A 36 4.09 -6.18 -8.27
CA VAL A 36 2.67 -6.52 -8.40
C VAL A 36 2.34 -7.65 -7.41
N ALA A 37 1.37 -7.42 -6.55
CA ALA A 37 0.87 -8.45 -5.65
C ALA A 37 0.21 -9.57 -6.48
N LYS A 38 0.34 -10.83 -6.03
CA LYS A 38 -0.41 -11.91 -6.64
C LYS A 38 -1.92 -11.56 -6.58
N PRO A 39 -2.67 -11.62 -7.70
CA PRO A 39 -4.07 -11.28 -7.71
C PRO A 39 -4.84 -11.95 -6.57
N HIS A 40 -5.59 -11.14 -5.81
CA HIS A 40 -6.42 -11.55 -4.68
C HIS A 40 -5.69 -12.26 -3.52
N SER A 41 -4.35 -12.15 -3.43
CA SER A 41 -3.57 -12.71 -2.32
C SER A 41 -3.81 -11.99 -0.98
N ARG A 42 -4.36 -10.79 -1.03
CA ARG A 42 -4.66 -9.93 0.13
C ARG A 42 -6.15 -9.57 0.16
N PRO A 43 -7.05 -10.56 0.41
CA PRO A 43 -8.50 -10.41 0.23
C PRO A 43 -9.15 -9.43 1.24
N TYR A 44 -8.42 -8.93 2.20
CA TYR A 44 -8.84 -7.93 3.18
C TYR A 44 -8.60 -6.48 2.74
N MET A 45 -7.87 -6.27 1.63
CA MET A 45 -7.54 -4.94 1.15
C MET A 45 -8.78 -4.21 0.63
N ALA A 46 -8.91 -2.95 1.03
CA ALA A 46 -9.94 -2.05 0.57
C ALA A 46 -9.32 -0.84 -0.16
N SER A 47 -9.83 -0.53 -1.33
CA SER A 47 -9.57 0.75 -2.01
C SER A 47 -10.68 1.72 -1.62
N LEU A 48 -10.32 2.84 -0.99
CA LEU A 48 -11.24 3.93 -0.67
C LEU A 48 -11.23 4.91 -1.83
N GLN A 49 -12.41 5.17 -2.40
CA GLN A 49 -12.55 5.96 -3.61
C GLN A 49 -13.45 7.17 -3.42
N LEU A 50 -13.07 8.30 -4.02
CA LEU A 50 -13.89 9.48 -4.22
C LEU A 50 -14.20 9.61 -5.72
N HIS A 51 -15.48 9.67 -6.07
CA HIS A 51 -15.92 9.76 -7.48
C HIS A 51 -15.27 8.72 -8.41
N GLY A 52 -15.00 7.51 -7.86
CA GLY A 52 -14.36 6.42 -8.59
C GLY A 52 -12.82 6.46 -8.63
N GLN A 53 -12.20 7.51 -8.08
CA GLN A 53 -10.75 7.65 -7.99
C GLN A 53 -10.24 7.14 -6.63
N HIS A 54 -9.19 6.34 -6.63
CA HIS A 54 -8.54 5.87 -5.42
C HIS A 54 -7.88 7.04 -4.67
N VAL A 55 -8.09 7.10 -3.36
CA VAL A 55 -7.51 8.14 -2.49
C VAL A 55 -6.78 7.58 -1.28
N CYS A 56 -7.18 6.39 -0.81
CA CYS A 56 -6.60 5.76 0.37
C CYS A 56 -6.81 4.24 0.32
N GLY A 57 -5.99 3.53 1.07
CA GLY A 57 -6.18 2.15 1.43
C GLY A 57 -7.02 1.96 2.69
N GLY A 58 -7.30 0.71 3.02
CA GLY A 58 -7.93 0.27 4.26
C GLY A 58 -7.96 -1.25 4.36
N ILE A 59 -8.43 -1.77 5.49
CA ILE A 59 -8.57 -3.20 5.72
C ILE A 59 -9.97 -3.57 6.22
N LEU A 60 -10.52 -4.63 5.66
CA LEU A 60 -11.77 -5.21 6.11
C LEU A 60 -11.52 -6.03 7.40
N ILE A 61 -12.04 -5.57 8.54
CA ILE A 61 -11.85 -6.22 9.85
C ILE A 61 -13.09 -6.96 10.33
N ARG A 62 -14.25 -6.63 9.78
CA ARG A 62 -15.56 -7.29 9.96
C ARG A 62 -16.36 -7.13 8.67
N ASP A 63 -17.33 -7.97 8.40
CA ASP A 63 -18.15 -7.92 7.17
C ASP A 63 -18.80 -6.54 6.90
N ASP A 64 -18.92 -5.69 7.92
CA ASP A 64 -19.52 -4.37 7.87
C ASP A 64 -18.62 -3.23 8.38
N TYR A 65 -17.32 -3.51 8.64
CA TYR A 65 -16.36 -2.49 9.10
C TYR A 65 -15.03 -2.55 8.35
N VAL A 66 -14.61 -1.39 7.86
CA VAL A 66 -13.25 -1.15 7.32
C VAL A 66 -12.50 -0.23 8.27
N LEU A 67 -11.25 -0.59 8.59
CA LEU A 67 -10.33 0.22 9.36
C LEU A 67 -9.38 0.95 8.42
N THR A 68 -9.16 2.25 8.65
CA THR A 68 -8.32 3.13 7.82
C THR A 68 -7.80 4.33 8.62
N ALA A 69 -7.06 5.24 8.00
CA ALA A 69 -6.60 6.48 8.61
C ALA A 69 -7.71 7.55 8.64
N ALA A 70 -7.72 8.39 9.67
CA ALA A 70 -8.75 9.43 9.85
C ALA A 70 -8.61 10.57 8.84
N HIS A 71 -7.40 10.87 8.38
CA HIS A 71 -7.15 11.88 7.36
C HIS A 71 -7.72 11.50 5.98
N CYS A 72 -8.00 10.22 5.73
CA CYS A 72 -8.64 9.75 4.49
C CYS A 72 -10.07 10.27 4.31
N LYS A 73 -10.71 10.77 5.35
CA LYS A 73 -12.03 11.42 5.25
C LYS A 73 -11.88 12.90 4.94
N ILE A 74 -12.08 13.25 3.68
CA ILE A 74 -11.99 14.63 3.17
C ILE A 74 -13.33 15.32 3.35
N LYS A 75 -13.42 16.28 4.25
CA LYS A 75 -14.62 17.12 4.50
C LYS A 75 -15.94 16.32 4.44
N SER A 76 -16.94 16.82 3.71
CA SER A 76 -18.24 16.20 3.54
C SER A 76 -18.33 15.15 2.42
N LEU A 77 -17.23 14.88 1.68
CA LEU A 77 -17.24 13.97 0.55
C LEU A 77 -17.47 12.53 1.00
N ALA A 78 -18.34 11.81 0.28
CA ALA A 78 -18.64 10.41 0.56
C ALA A 78 -17.62 9.48 -0.11
N LEU A 79 -17.06 8.55 0.69
CA LEU A 79 -16.19 7.50 0.20
C LEU A 79 -17.01 6.29 -0.28
N THR A 80 -16.54 5.67 -1.35
CA THR A 80 -16.94 4.32 -1.75
C THR A 80 -15.82 3.35 -1.35
N VAL A 81 -16.17 2.26 -0.69
CA VAL A 81 -15.25 1.16 -0.37
C VAL A 81 -15.30 0.14 -1.49
N VAL A 82 -14.17 -0.19 -2.10
CA VAL A 82 -14.05 -1.24 -3.11
C VAL A 82 -13.24 -2.39 -2.52
N LEU A 83 -13.88 -3.54 -2.41
CA LEU A 83 -13.30 -4.81 -1.92
C LEU A 83 -13.14 -5.79 -3.08
N GLY A 84 -12.25 -6.79 -2.93
CA GLY A 84 -12.06 -7.85 -3.93
C GLY A 84 -11.39 -7.39 -5.21
N ALA A 85 -10.80 -6.19 -5.23
CA ALA A 85 -10.09 -5.65 -6.38
C ALA A 85 -8.64 -6.11 -6.43
N HIS A 86 -8.16 -6.38 -7.65
CA HIS A 86 -6.74 -6.38 -7.98
C HIS A 86 -6.42 -5.18 -8.88
N ASP A 87 -7.15 -4.99 -9.95
CA ASP A 87 -7.04 -3.86 -10.88
C ASP A 87 -8.24 -2.91 -10.66
N ILE A 88 -7.98 -1.75 -10.05
CA ILE A 88 -9.02 -0.76 -9.74
C ILE A 88 -9.49 0.05 -10.96
N SER A 89 -8.76 -0.01 -12.07
CA SER A 89 -9.16 0.61 -13.34
C SER A 89 -10.22 -0.21 -14.09
N LYS A 90 -10.38 -1.49 -13.73
CA LYS A 90 -11.30 -2.43 -14.37
C LYS A 90 -12.50 -2.74 -13.50
N LYS A 91 -13.59 -3.14 -14.15
CA LYS A 91 -14.76 -3.72 -13.47
C LYS A 91 -14.55 -5.24 -13.36
N GLU A 92 -13.81 -5.69 -12.33
CA GLU A 92 -13.64 -7.11 -12.07
C GLU A 92 -14.91 -7.70 -11.44
N LYS A 93 -15.28 -8.92 -11.82
CA LYS A 93 -16.45 -9.64 -11.25
C LYS A 93 -16.32 -9.93 -9.76
N THR A 94 -15.10 -9.86 -9.23
CA THR A 94 -14.77 -10.08 -7.83
C THR A 94 -14.97 -8.83 -6.96
N GLN A 95 -15.09 -7.65 -7.59
CA GLN A 95 -15.22 -6.38 -6.87
C GLN A 95 -16.60 -6.19 -6.27
N GLN A 96 -16.61 -5.74 -5.02
CA GLN A 96 -17.80 -5.24 -4.33
C GLN A 96 -17.59 -3.75 -4.04
N ARG A 97 -18.52 -2.90 -4.54
CA ARG A 97 -18.51 -1.44 -4.32
C ARG A 97 -19.58 -1.09 -3.29
N LEU A 98 -19.15 -0.69 -2.11
CA LEU A 98 -20.01 -0.52 -0.96
C LEU A 98 -19.97 0.93 -0.47
N ALA A 99 -21.16 1.50 -0.22
CA ALA A 99 -21.29 2.83 0.36
C ALA A 99 -20.97 2.80 1.86
N VAL A 100 -20.37 3.87 2.35
CA VAL A 100 -20.13 4.09 3.78
C VAL A 100 -21.39 4.71 4.40
N GLN A 101 -21.90 4.09 5.47
CA GLN A 101 -23.01 4.59 6.25
C GLN A 101 -22.55 5.59 7.31
N ASN A 102 -21.44 5.29 7.99
CA ASN A 102 -20.94 6.10 9.09
C ASN A 102 -19.41 6.13 9.11
N TYR A 103 -18.88 7.29 9.46
CA TYR A 103 -17.45 7.57 9.61
C TYR A 103 -17.17 7.82 11.09
N ARG A 104 -16.39 6.96 11.73
CA ARG A 104 -16.04 7.07 13.15
C ARG A 104 -14.54 7.31 13.26
N LYS A 105 -14.12 8.60 13.19
CA LYS A 105 -12.77 9.01 13.55
C LYS A 105 -12.58 8.84 15.06
N HIS A 106 -11.33 8.63 15.50
CA HIS A 106 -11.01 8.68 16.92
C HIS A 106 -11.42 10.04 17.50
N ASP A 107 -11.99 10.04 18.69
CA ASP A 107 -12.57 11.25 19.28
C ASP A 107 -11.52 12.35 19.48
N ASP A 108 -10.27 11.98 19.78
CA ASP A 108 -9.14 12.89 19.94
C ASP A 108 -8.39 13.23 18.63
N TYR A 109 -8.94 12.83 17.46
CA TYR A 109 -8.33 13.23 16.18
C TYR A 109 -8.67 14.67 15.83
N THR A 110 -7.65 15.54 15.81
CA THR A 110 -7.81 16.99 15.57
C THR A 110 -7.35 17.44 14.17
N GLY A 111 -7.06 16.48 13.25
CA GLY A 111 -6.56 16.80 11.91
C GLY A 111 -5.04 16.75 11.77
N GLY A 112 -4.33 16.43 12.86
CA GLY A 112 -2.88 16.23 12.88
C GLY A 112 -2.44 14.79 12.60
N ARG A 113 -1.24 14.44 13.07
CA ARG A 113 -0.66 13.09 12.87
C ARG A 113 -1.03 12.11 13.98
N GLU A 114 -1.47 12.60 15.15
CA GLU A 114 -1.87 11.76 16.27
C GLU A 114 -3.33 11.31 16.15
N ASN A 115 -3.62 10.15 16.72
CA ASN A 115 -4.95 9.54 16.70
C ASN A 115 -5.56 9.38 15.29
N ASP A 116 -4.67 9.25 14.28
CA ASP A 116 -5.05 9.20 12.87
C ASP A 116 -5.60 7.83 12.48
N ILE A 117 -6.74 7.49 13.07
CA ILE A 117 -7.44 6.22 12.87
C ILE A 117 -8.95 6.44 12.73
N MET A 118 -9.58 5.66 11.86
CA MET A 118 -11.02 5.75 11.58
C MET A 118 -11.61 4.39 11.26
N LEU A 119 -12.84 4.17 11.73
CA LEU A 119 -13.70 3.07 11.33
C LEU A 119 -14.77 3.55 10.35
N LEU A 120 -14.90 2.84 9.24
CA LEU A 120 -15.98 3.01 8.27
C LEU A 120 -17.01 1.92 8.49
N LYS A 121 -18.23 2.28 8.90
CA LYS A 121 -19.38 1.38 8.91
C LYS A 121 -19.95 1.32 7.51
N LEU A 122 -20.00 0.15 6.92
CA LEU A 122 -20.57 -0.07 5.60
C LEU A 122 -22.10 -0.03 5.67
N LYS A 123 -22.74 0.53 4.65
CA LYS A 123 -24.22 0.57 4.55
C LYS A 123 -24.80 -0.83 4.34
N THR A 124 -24.07 -1.67 3.60
CA THR A 124 -24.42 -3.07 3.33
C THR A 124 -23.21 -3.91 3.72
N LYS A 125 -23.43 -5.09 4.30
CA LYS A 125 -22.37 -6.03 4.64
C LYS A 125 -21.66 -6.52 3.38
N ALA A 126 -20.34 -6.64 3.45
CA ALA A 126 -19.56 -7.32 2.43
C ALA A 126 -19.92 -8.81 2.38
N GLN A 127 -20.02 -9.35 1.18
CA GLN A 127 -20.16 -10.79 0.98
C GLN A 127 -18.78 -11.42 1.06
N LEU A 128 -18.58 -12.27 2.07
CA LEU A 128 -17.29 -12.92 2.30
C LEU A 128 -17.19 -14.17 1.40
N ASP A 129 -16.08 -14.24 0.66
CA ASP A 129 -15.76 -15.36 -0.22
C ASP A 129 -14.23 -15.55 -0.31
N LYS A 130 -13.72 -16.20 -1.35
CA LYS A 130 -12.27 -16.36 -1.56
C LYS A 130 -11.55 -15.06 -1.95
N TYR A 131 -12.27 -14.04 -2.42
CA TYR A 131 -11.75 -12.75 -2.90
C TYR A 131 -11.93 -11.62 -1.89
N VAL A 132 -12.89 -11.77 -0.97
CA VAL A 132 -13.19 -10.78 0.07
C VAL A 132 -13.23 -11.47 1.42
N ARG A 133 -12.25 -11.19 2.27
CA ARG A 133 -12.12 -11.76 3.62
C ARG A 133 -11.72 -10.70 4.62
N THR A 134 -12.09 -10.92 5.86
CA THR A 134 -11.60 -10.10 6.96
C THR A 134 -10.17 -10.49 7.36
N ILE A 135 -9.41 -9.53 7.88
CA ILE A 135 -8.16 -9.78 8.57
C ILE A 135 -8.37 -9.65 10.08
N SER A 136 -7.91 -10.66 10.83
CA SER A 136 -8.06 -10.65 12.29
C SER A 136 -7.09 -9.67 12.93
N LEU A 137 -7.62 -8.74 13.72
CA LEU A 137 -6.80 -7.82 14.51
C LEU A 137 -5.93 -8.55 15.55
N PRO A 138 -4.84 -7.94 16.03
CA PRO A 138 -4.08 -8.46 17.16
C PRO A 138 -5.00 -8.68 18.37
N LYS A 139 -4.77 -9.76 19.12
CA LYS A 139 -5.58 -10.07 20.32
C LYS A 139 -5.12 -9.29 21.55
N GLU A 140 -3.85 -8.98 21.61
CA GLU A 140 -3.17 -8.37 22.75
C GLU A 140 -2.47 -7.08 22.36
N ASN A 141 -2.27 -6.21 23.33
CA ASN A 141 -1.44 -5.01 23.18
C ASN A 141 0.05 -5.37 23.23
N LYS A 142 0.47 -6.32 22.37
CA LYS A 142 1.86 -6.72 22.26
C LYS A 142 2.61 -5.76 21.34
N GLU A 143 3.73 -5.26 21.82
CA GLU A 143 4.56 -4.35 21.06
C GLU A 143 5.26 -5.07 19.90
N THR A 144 5.28 -4.44 18.73
CA THR A 144 6.08 -4.89 17.60
C THR A 144 7.52 -4.49 17.84
N GLN A 145 8.42 -5.47 17.82
CA GLN A 145 9.86 -5.25 18.00
C GLN A 145 10.47 -4.56 16.78
N ALA A 146 11.64 -3.94 16.95
CA ALA A 146 12.44 -3.46 15.82
C ALA A 146 13.04 -4.65 15.03
N ASN A 147 13.48 -4.38 13.79
CA ASN A 147 14.07 -5.33 12.85
C ASN A 147 13.15 -6.49 12.48
N VAL A 148 11.83 -6.27 12.50
CA VAL A 148 10.83 -7.22 12.01
C VAL A 148 10.46 -6.86 10.58
N ARG A 149 10.54 -7.84 9.69
CA ARG A 149 10.09 -7.68 8.29
C ARG A 149 8.57 -7.75 8.23
N CYS A 150 7.97 -6.74 7.64
CA CYS A 150 6.53 -6.57 7.51
C CYS A 150 6.17 -6.23 6.08
N ASP A 151 5.01 -6.68 5.64
CA ASP A 151 4.51 -6.39 4.30
C ASP A 151 3.60 -5.18 4.33
N VAL A 152 3.74 -4.34 3.30
CA VAL A 152 2.81 -3.27 2.94
C VAL A 152 2.20 -3.57 1.59
N ALA A 153 0.97 -3.10 1.36
CA ALA A 153 0.29 -3.24 0.09
C ALA A 153 -0.66 -2.08 -0.17
N GLY A 154 -0.79 -1.68 -1.44
CA GLY A 154 -1.67 -0.60 -1.81
C GLY A 154 -1.69 -0.29 -3.31
N TRP A 155 -2.46 0.73 -3.67
CA TRP A 155 -2.60 1.29 -5.02
C TRP A 155 -2.08 2.73 -5.09
N GLY A 156 -1.26 3.15 -4.12
CA GLY A 156 -0.69 4.49 -4.05
C GLY A 156 0.24 4.81 -5.21
N HIS A 157 0.87 5.98 -5.12
CA HIS A 157 1.84 6.45 -6.11
C HIS A 157 3.03 5.50 -6.22
N THR A 158 3.56 5.39 -7.42
CA THR A 158 4.67 4.48 -7.76
C THR A 158 6.04 5.13 -7.61
N GLY A 159 6.04 6.41 -7.28
CA GLY A 159 7.17 7.30 -7.05
C GLY A 159 6.67 8.70 -6.77
N VAL A 160 7.57 9.64 -6.48
CA VAL A 160 7.23 11.03 -6.09
C VAL A 160 6.37 11.72 -7.16
N ASP A 161 6.75 11.64 -8.44
CA ASP A 161 6.05 12.26 -9.56
C ASP A 161 5.31 11.25 -10.44
N GLU A 162 5.19 10.00 -9.96
CA GLU A 162 4.56 8.92 -10.71
C GLU A 162 3.07 8.78 -10.37
N PRO A 163 2.24 8.29 -11.28
CA PRO A 163 0.81 8.10 -11.02
C PRO A 163 0.55 7.02 -9.96
N ILE A 164 -0.68 6.98 -9.45
CA ILE A 164 -1.17 5.85 -8.64
C ILE A 164 -1.18 4.56 -9.47
N SER A 165 -0.97 3.43 -8.80
CA SER A 165 -1.04 2.12 -9.45
C SER A 165 -2.49 1.70 -9.69
N ASN A 166 -2.78 1.23 -10.90
CA ASN A 166 -4.06 0.59 -11.19
C ASN A 166 -4.16 -0.81 -10.57
N VAL A 167 -3.04 -1.52 -10.41
CA VAL A 167 -3.00 -2.86 -9.83
C VAL A 167 -2.45 -2.84 -8.41
N LEU A 168 -2.95 -3.74 -7.56
CA LEU A 168 -2.44 -3.87 -6.20
C LEU A 168 -0.97 -4.24 -6.22
N LYS A 169 -0.16 -3.48 -5.50
CA LYS A 169 1.26 -3.71 -5.33
C LYS A 169 1.59 -4.04 -3.87
N GLU A 170 2.77 -4.60 -3.65
CA GLU A 170 3.27 -4.96 -2.34
C GLU A 170 4.77 -4.76 -2.23
N ALA A 171 5.24 -4.43 -1.03
CA ALA A 171 6.64 -4.35 -0.67
C ALA A 171 6.87 -4.89 0.74
N THR A 172 8.13 -5.08 1.11
CA THR A 172 8.53 -5.47 2.47
C THR A 172 9.37 -4.37 3.07
N GLU A 173 8.95 -3.86 4.21
CA GLU A 173 9.67 -2.89 5.01
C GLU A 173 10.11 -3.52 6.33
N GLU A 174 11.09 -2.94 7.01
CA GLU A 174 11.61 -3.43 8.27
C GLU A 174 11.37 -2.41 9.39
N THR A 175 10.77 -2.83 10.50
CA THR A 175 10.51 -1.96 11.64
C THR A 175 11.81 -1.42 12.25
N GLN A 176 11.79 -0.15 12.70
CA GLN A 176 12.93 0.52 13.31
C GLN A 176 12.78 0.70 14.82
N PHE A 177 13.89 1.03 15.49
CA PHE A 177 13.89 1.42 16.89
C PHE A 177 13.18 2.77 17.08
N LYS A 178 12.36 2.86 18.12
CA LYS A 178 11.60 4.09 18.46
C LYS A 178 12.49 5.32 18.61
N ALA A 179 13.71 5.13 19.13
CA ALA A 179 14.65 6.24 19.31
C ALA A 179 15.10 6.83 17.98
N GLU A 180 15.35 5.99 16.97
CA GLU A 180 15.69 6.41 15.60
C GLU A 180 14.55 7.16 14.96
N CYS A 181 13.32 6.61 15.02
CA CYS A 181 12.13 7.27 14.51
C CYS A 181 11.91 8.64 15.16
N LYS A 182 12.08 8.71 16.50
CA LYS A 182 11.92 9.95 17.26
C LYS A 182 13.00 10.97 16.92
N HIS A 183 14.25 10.53 16.69
CA HIS A 183 15.35 11.41 16.30
C HIS A 183 15.11 12.08 14.95
N ILE A 184 14.58 11.31 13.95
CA ILE A 184 14.36 11.82 12.60
C ILE A 184 13.09 12.70 12.53
N TRP A 185 11.99 12.24 13.14
CA TRP A 185 10.68 12.89 13.03
C TRP A 185 10.38 13.89 14.14
N ASP A 186 11.15 13.89 15.23
CA ASP A 186 11.04 14.78 16.41
C ASP A 186 9.58 14.90 16.91
N LYS A 187 9.04 16.10 16.98
CA LYS A 187 7.68 16.40 17.46
C LYS A 187 6.57 15.72 16.65
N TYR A 188 6.87 15.25 15.45
CA TYR A 188 5.91 14.60 14.58
C TYR A 188 5.74 13.10 14.84
N PHE A 189 6.59 12.49 15.67
CA PHE A 189 6.54 11.08 16.00
C PHE A 189 6.21 10.84 17.48
N ASN A 190 5.00 10.32 17.72
CA ASN A 190 4.59 9.87 19.06
C ASN A 190 4.80 8.36 19.18
N SER A 191 5.88 7.93 19.86
CA SER A 191 6.26 6.52 19.98
C SER A 191 5.22 5.64 20.72
N THR A 192 4.28 6.25 21.45
CA THR A 192 3.20 5.51 22.12
C THR A 192 2.21 4.93 21.11
N GLN A 193 1.79 5.75 20.15
CA GLN A 193 0.79 5.35 19.16
C GLN A 193 1.33 5.15 17.74
N MET A 194 2.64 5.35 17.51
CA MET A 194 3.26 5.23 16.19
C MET A 194 4.39 4.21 16.18
N ILE A 195 4.62 3.63 15.02
CA ILE A 195 5.78 2.80 14.68
C ILE A 195 6.32 3.30 13.35
N CYS A 196 7.63 3.23 13.14
CA CYS A 196 8.20 3.52 11.84
C CYS A 196 9.00 2.33 11.29
N THR A 197 9.22 2.37 9.98
CA THR A 197 9.91 1.33 9.23
C THR A 197 10.99 1.94 8.37
N LYS A 198 12.06 1.21 8.14
CA LYS A 198 13.06 1.51 7.11
C LYS A 198 12.78 0.71 5.84
N PHE A 199 13.18 1.27 4.73
CA PHE A 199 13.10 0.68 3.41
C PHE A 199 14.35 1.06 2.59
N THR A 200 14.49 0.50 1.41
CA THR A 200 15.50 0.92 0.44
C THR A 200 14.81 1.14 -0.90
N LYS A 201 15.41 1.92 -1.80
CA LYS A 201 14.87 2.09 -3.15
C LYS A 201 14.66 0.75 -3.88
N LYS A 202 15.42 -0.27 -3.53
CA LYS A 202 15.31 -1.63 -4.09
C LYS A 202 14.16 -2.43 -3.46
N THR A 203 13.94 -2.30 -2.15
CA THR A 203 12.88 -3.06 -1.44
C THR A 203 11.52 -2.39 -1.58
N GLY A 204 11.53 -1.11 -1.87
CA GLY A 204 10.33 -0.31 -2.00
C GLY A 204 9.67 0.05 -0.67
N GLY A 205 8.60 0.82 -0.78
CA GLY A 205 7.83 1.26 0.37
C GLY A 205 6.58 2.04 0.01
N ILE A 206 5.84 2.47 1.02
CA ILE A 206 4.59 3.22 0.85
C ILE A 206 4.82 4.62 0.27
N CYS A 207 3.80 5.13 -0.43
CA CYS A 207 3.75 6.50 -0.93
C CYS A 207 2.33 7.08 -0.79
N GLN A 208 2.09 8.29 -1.32
CA GLN A 208 0.77 8.93 -1.33
C GLN A 208 -0.28 8.00 -1.95
N GLY A 209 -1.44 7.92 -1.30
CA GLY A 209 -2.52 7.00 -1.70
C GLY A 209 -2.50 5.65 -0.97
N ASP A 210 -1.37 5.22 -0.36
CA ASP A 210 -1.32 4.01 0.47
C ASP A 210 -1.83 4.25 1.90
N SER A 211 -2.11 5.50 2.26
CA SER A 211 -2.65 5.92 3.56
C SER A 211 -3.82 5.05 4.03
N GLY A 212 -3.79 4.62 5.28
CA GLY A 212 -4.81 3.73 5.86
C GLY A 212 -4.68 2.26 5.48
N GLY A 213 -3.80 1.92 4.53
CA GLY A 213 -3.42 0.54 4.23
C GLY A 213 -2.63 -0.10 5.38
N PRO A 214 -2.50 -1.42 5.42
CA PRO A 214 -1.91 -2.13 6.55
C PRO A 214 -0.40 -2.28 6.48
N LEU A 215 0.25 -2.24 7.65
CA LEU A 215 1.53 -2.86 7.91
C LEU A 215 1.28 -4.25 8.50
N VAL A 216 1.62 -5.31 7.78
CA VAL A 216 1.34 -6.70 8.16
C VAL A 216 2.62 -7.40 8.57
N CYS A 217 2.76 -7.73 9.85
CA CYS A 217 3.90 -8.44 10.39
C CYS A 217 3.45 -9.83 10.86
N ASN A 218 4.12 -10.89 10.41
CA ASN A 218 3.77 -12.27 10.76
C ASN A 218 2.27 -12.59 10.55
N GLY A 219 1.70 -12.12 9.43
CA GLY A 219 0.31 -12.34 9.05
C GLY A 219 -0.73 -11.56 9.88
N LYS A 220 -0.31 -10.60 10.71
CA LYS A 220 -1.20 -9.75 11.51
C LYS A 220 -1.04 -8.27 11.13
N PRO A 221 -2.13 -7.51 10.99
CA PRO A 221 -2.06 -6.09 10.76
C PRO A 221 -1.69 -5.38 12.06
N VAL A 222 -0.45 -4.93 12.17
CA VAL A 222 0.06 -4.30 13.41
C VAL A 222 -0.14 -2.80 13.42
N ALA A 223 -0.19 -2.17 12.23
CA ALA A 223 -0.36 -0.72 12.10
C ALA A 223 -1.02 -0.36 10.76
N LEU A 224 -1.39 0.91 10.62
CA LEU A 224 -1.95 1.52 9.41
C LEU A 224 -1.00 2.59 8.88
N THR A 225 -0.83 2.67 7.57
CA THR A 225 -0.06 3.71 6.91
C THR A 225 -0.59 5.10 7.27
N ALA A 226 0.29 5.96 7.78
CA ALA A 226 -0.06 7.31 8.20
C ALA A 226 0.60 8.38 7.35
N PHE A 227 1.94 8.44 7.33
CA PHE A 227 2.65 9.46 6.54
C PHE A 227 4.08 9.03 6.17
N THR A 228 4.59 9.69 5.15
CA THR A 228 5.97 9.64 4.66
C THR A 228 6.54 11.06 4.68
N LYS A 229 7.75 11.25 4.19
CA LYS A 229 8.26 12.59 3.87
C LYS A 229 7.35 13.20 2.80
N GLU A 230 6.89 14.42 3.04
CA GLU A 230 6.06 15.17 2.10
C GLU A 230 6.84 15.38 0.80
N ASP A 231 6.18 15.10 -0.33
CA ASP A 231 6.74 15.18 -1.68
C ASP A 231 8.06 14.41 -1.92
N ASP A 232 8.40 13.45 -1.05
CA ASP A 232 9.66 12.71 -1.10
C ASP A 232 9.53 11.32 -0.44
N CYS A 233 8.48 10.58 -0.82
CA CYS A 233 8.14 9.31 -0.19
C CYS A 233 9.16 8.18 -0.45
N ASP A 234 10.08 8.35 -1.39
CA ASP A 234 11.11 7.37 -1.73
C ASP A 234 12.49 7.69 -1.12
N ASN A 235 12.55 8.66 -0.21
CA ASN A 235 13.78 9.03 0.47
C ASN A 235 14.05 8.10 1.67
N PRO A 236 15.07 7.24 1.61
CA PRO A 236 15.35 6.27 2.66
C PRO A 236 15.86 6.88 3.97
N GLU A 237 16.23 8.18 3.99
CA GLU A 237 16.61 8.89 5.22
C GLU A 237 15.40 9.23 6.10
N PHE A 238 14.18 9.19 5.52
CA PHE A 238 12.94 9.45 6.23
C PHE A 238 12.12 8.16 6.36
N PRO A 239 12.17 7.49 7.53
CA PRO A 239 11.41 6.27 7.76
C PRO A 239 9.91 6.52 7.58
N HIS A 240 9.20 5.54 7.02
CA HIS A 240 7.75 5.59 6.89
C HIS A 240 7.08 5.43 8.25
N VAL A 241 5.99 6.15 8.50
CA VAL A 241 5.31 6.16 9.80
C VAL A 241 3.91 5.59 9.70
N PHE A 242 3.57 4.76 10.68
CA PHE A 242 2.31 4.02 10.78
C PHE A 242 1.67 4.21 12.15
N ILE A 243 0.34 4.21 12.22
CA ILE A 243 -0.45 4.24 13.46
C ILE A 243 -0.64 2.82 13.97
N LYS A 244 -0.23 2.55 15.21
CA LYS A 244 -0.33 1.21 15.84
C LYS A 244 -1.79 0.81 16.10
N ILE A 245 -2.23 -0.29 15.50
CA ILE A 245 -3.57 -0.82 15.74
C ILE A 245 -3.75 -1.29 17.19
N ASN A 246 -2.72 -1.91 17.77
CA ASN A 246 -2.79 -2.43 19.13
C ASN A 246 -3.06 -1.35 20.18
N PHE A 247 -2.56 -0.14 20.01
CA PHE A 247 -2.83 1.00 20.89
C PHE A 247 -4.33 1.36 20.91
N PHE A 248 -5.00 1.22 19.77
CA PHE A 248 -6.42 1.60 19.60
C PHE A 248 -7.39 0.42 19.71
N LEU A 249 -6.96 -0.79 20.10
CA LEU A 249 -7.84 -1.97 20.16
C LEU A 249 -9.07 -1.80 21.03
N SER A 250 -8.96 -1.11 22.16
CA SER A 250 -10.09 -0.87 23.07
C SER A 250 -11.14 0.03 22.41
N TRP A 251 -10.69 1.13 21.78
CA TRP A 251 -11.55 2.03 21.04
C TRP A 251 -12.22 1.31 19.84
N ILE A 252 -11.45 0.55 19.05
CA ILE A 252 -11.99 -0.22 17.91
C ILE A 252 -13.11 -1.16 18.39
N LYS A 253 -12.87 -1.92 19.45
CA LYS A 253 -13.85 -2.85 20.01
C LYS A 253 -15.11 -2.14 20.51
N GLU A 254 -14.96 -0.99 21.17
CA GLU A 254 -16.09 -0.20 21.67
C GLU A 254 -16.96 0.35 20.53
N VAL A 255 -16.34 0.95 19.51
CA VAL A 255 -17.07 1.46 18.35
C VAL A 255 -17.82 0.36 17.61
N MET A 256 -17.25 -0.83 17.50
CA MET A 256 -17.89 -1.96 16.81
C MET A 256 -19.01 -2.64 17.62
N LYS A 257 -19.19 -2.34 18.92
CA LYS A 257 -20.32 -2.82 19.72
C LYS A 257 -21.60 -2.01 19.47
N LYS A 258 -21.44 -0.78 19.03
CA LYS A 258 -22.52 0.15 18.67
C LYS A 258 -22.95 -0.04 17.22
#